data_3c2504fc9f8cfd2039ffddab608c5b06
#
_entry.id   3c2504fc9f8cfd2039ffddab608c5b06
#
_cell.length_a   1.000
_cell.length_b   1.000
_cell.length_c   1.000
_cell.angle_alpha   90.00
_cell.angle_beta   90.00
_cell.angle_gamma   90.00
#
_symmetry.space_group_name_H-M   'P 1'
#
loop_
_entity.id
_entity.type
_entity.pdbx_description
1 polymer ?
#
loop_
_entity_poly.entity_id
_entity_poly.type
_entity_poly.pdbx_seq_one_letter_code
_entity_poly.pdbx_strand_id
1 'polypeptide(L)'
;MNQIAVLTGNHVRFERIMPDSVVLHEHDVYELMFFVKIKGVYFMEGRAYRLNRNDVLLIPPHTQHRIIMDEPCEYDRYNVLFDAALFPHELKVLVDGINTILHLDDGVIEGFMSSYDLYLDSFDKETALVGIDSVVKSMLMHMYLLSAKKDRTQTSRVNPIVTRATAYIQKNLATLSGVDEICDELFVTKSHLHHLFKKYLMTTPKKYINAKRLFEAQQLIRHGIAPGEACFMSGFGDYATFYRNYKDFFGHLPSDENKTAPVREQYF
;
A
#
# COMPACT_ATOMS: atom_id res chain seq x y z
N MET A 1 4.44 27.34 -12.60
CA MET A 1 3.34 26.81 -11.80
C MET A 1 3.86 25.55 -11.12
N ASN A 2 3.96 25.55 -9.80
CA ASN A 2 4.32 24.32 -9.07
C ASN A 2 3.20 23.30 -9.29
N GLN A 3 3.54 22.15 -9.87
CA GLN A 3 2.61 21.03 -9.95
C GLN A 3 2.13 20.70 -8.52
N ILE A 4 0.81 20.69 -8.32
CA ILE A 4 0.21 20.25 -7.08
C ILE A 4 0.60 18.78 -6.92
N ALA A 5 1.31 18.46 -5.85
CA ALA A 5 1.84 17.11 -5.62
C ALA A 5 0.75 16.12 -5.11
N VAL A 6 -0.47 16.57 -4.87
CA VAL A 6 -1.61 15.71 -4.57
C VAL A 6 -2.18 15.19 -5.87
N LEU A 7 -2.23 13.88 -6.03
CA LEU A 7 -2.70 13.23 -7.24
C LEU A 7 -4.21 13.07 -7.27
N THR A 8 -4.79 12.64 -6.18
CA THR A 8 -6.24 12.46 -6.02
C THR A 8 -6.62 12.33 -4.56
N GLY A 9 -7.84 12.74 -4.26
CA GLY A 9 -8.45 12.53 -2.95
C GLY A 9 -9.89 12.07 -3.13
N ASN A 10 -10.30 11.10 -2.33
CA ASN A 10 -11.63 10.49 -2.39
C ASN A 10 -12.20 10.25 -1.00
N HIS A 11 -13.51 10.45 -0.90
CA HIS A 11 -14.33 9.97 0.20
C HIS A 11 -15.11 8.74 -0.30
N VAL A 12 -14.83 7.58 0.29
CA VAL A 12 -15.39 6.30 -0.14
C VAL A 12 -16.33 5.78 0.94
N ARG A 13 -17.61 5.64 0.60
CA ARG A 13 -18.63 5.13 1.52
C ARG A 13 -19.42 3.99 0.88
N PHE A 14 -19.54 2.89 1.62
CA PHE A 14 -20.41 1.78 1.29
C PHE A 14 -21.28 1.41 2.50
N GLU A 15 -22.57 1.25 2.30
CA GLU A 15 -23.48 0.73 3.35
C GLU A 15 -23.11 -0.70 3.72
N ARG A 16 -22.63 -1.46 2.74
CA ARG A 16 -22.20 -2.85 2.93
C ARG A 16 -21.09 -3.21 1.93
N ILE A 17 -19.91 -3.46 2.45
CA ILE A 17 -18.77 -3.98 1.67
C ILE A 17 -18.55 -5.46 1.98
N MET A 18 -18.21 -6.25 0.97
CA MET A 18 -17.92 -7.67 1.12
C MET A 18 -16.47 -7.93 1.52
N PRO A 19 -16.18 -9.01 2.28
CA PRO A 19 -14.83 -9.29 2.80
C PRO A 19 -13.72 -9.32 1.75
N ASP A 20 -13.98 -9.81 0.55
CA ASP A 20 -12.98 -9.99 -0.52
C ASP A 20 -12.99 -8.85 -1.56
N SER A 21 -13.62 -7.72 -1.26
CA SER A 21 -13.77 -6.61 -2.20
C SER A 21 -12.46 -5.88 -2.51
N VAL A 22 -11.47 -5.94 -1.61
CA VAL A 22 -10.20 -5.24 -1.78
C VAL A 22 -9.09 -6.24 -2.11
N VAL A 23 -8.51 -6.12 -3.29
CA VAL A 23 -7.43 -6.99 -3.77
C VAL A 23 -6.09 -6.50 -3.20
N LEU A 24 -5.14 -7.43 -3.00
CA LEU A 24 -3.77 -7.07 -2.66
C LEU A 24 -3.16 -6.29 -3.83
N HIS A 25 -2.68 -5.08 -3.56
CA HIS A 25 -2.10 -4.18 -4.56
C HIS A 25 -0.95 -3.35 -3.97
N GLU A 26 -0.28 -2.62 -4.81
CA GLU A 26 0.69 -1.58 -4.46
C GLU A 26 0.64 -0.46 -5.51
N HIS A 27 1.18 0.67 -5.20
CA HIS A 27 1.29 1.83 -6.09
C HIS A 27 2.62 2.58 -5.86
N ASP A 28 2.96 3.47 -6.76
CA ASP A 28 4.23 4.22 -6.79
C ASP A 28 4.17 5.57 -6.03
N VAL A 29 3.09 5.81 -5.32
CA VAL A 29 2.82 7.04 -4.57
C VAL A 29 2.55 6.73 -3.10
N TYR A 30 2.56 7.75 -2.25
CA TYR A 30 2.05 7.62 -0.89
C TYR A 30 0.53 7.54 -0.90
N GLU A 31 -0.03 6.76 0.01
CA GLU A 31 -1.44 6.75 0.31
C GLU A 31 -1.67 7.08 1.78
N LEU A 32 -2.52 8.07 2.02
CA LEU A 32 -3.00 8.42 3.34
C LEU A 32 -4.47 8.04 3.43
N MET A 33 -4.78 7.14 4.36
CA MET A 33 -6.16 6.73 4.63
C MET A 33 -6.56 7.03 6.06
N PHE A 34 -7.79 7.48 6.25
CA PHE A 34 -8.39 7.56 7.57
C PHE A 34 -9.80 7.00 7.57
N PHE A 35 -10.10 6.23 8.61
CA PHE A 35 -11.29 5.39 8.69
C PHE A 35 -12.33 5.98 9.64
N VAL A 36 -13.54 6.17 9.10
CA VAL A 36 -14.73 6.57 9.87
C VAL A 36 -15.48 5.34 10.34
N LYS A 37 -15.64 4.35 9.45
CA LYS A 37 -16.30 3.08 9.74
C LYS A 37 -15.56 1.92 9.06
N ILE A 38 -15.15 0.96 9.85
CA ILE A 38 -14.47 -0.24 9.39
C ILE A 38 -14.58 -1.35 10.44
N LYS A 39 -14.73 -2.60 9.98
CA LYS A 39 -14.50 -3.81 10.79
C LYS A 39 -13.57 -4.72 10.00
N GLY A 40 -12.30 -4.70 10.33
CA GLY A 40 -11.35 -5.49 9.57
C GLY A 40 -9.92 -5.33 10.02
N VAL A 41 -9.05 -5.87 9.20
CA VAL A 41 -7.62 -5.87 9.39
C VAL A 41 -6.98 -5.23 8.16
N TYR A 42 -6.10 -4.29 8.37
CA TYR A 42 -5.22 -3.79 7.34
C TYR A 42 -3.98 -4.66 7.26
N PHE A 43 -3.74 -5.18 6.10
CA PHE A 43 -2.57 -6.00 5.83
C PHE A 43 -1.57 -5.20 5.00
N MET A 44 -0.32 -5.15 5.48
CA MET A 44 0.76 -4.44 4.81
C MET A 44 2.09 -5.13 5.09
N GLU A 45 2.87 -5.44 4.05
CA GLU A 45 4.22 -6.01 4.14
C GLU A 45 4.36 -7.16 5.14
N GLY A 46 3.42 -8.11 5.12
CA GLY A 46 3.45 -9.25 6.03
C GLY A 46 2.95 -8.97 7.45
N ARG A 47 2.50 -7.75 7.73
CA ARG A 47 1.96 -7.36 9.03
C ARG A 47 0.46 -7.13 8.92
N ALA A 48 -0.27 -7.51 9.95
CA ALA A 48 -1.69 -7.32 10.05
C ALA A 48 -2.00 -6.34 11.19
N TYR A 49 -2.81 -5.34 10.93
CA TYR A 49 -3.16 -4.29 11.87
C TYR A 49 -4.67 -4.24 12.01
N ARG A 50 -5.19 -4.39 13.23
CA ARG A 50 -6.61 -4.21 13.49
C ARG A 50 -6.98 -2.76 13.24
N LEU A 51 -8.00 -2.54 12.40
CA LEU A 51 -8.51 -1.22 12.11
C LEU A 51 -9.66 -0.85 13.05
N ASN A 52 -9.64 0.37 13.51
CA ASN A 52 -10.69 0.97 14.31
C ASN A 52 -11.10 2.32 13.69
N ARG A 53 -12.23 2.85 14.12
CA ARG A 53 -12.60 4.23 13.84
C ARG A 53 -11.47 5.16 14.25
N ASN A 54 -11.22 6.19 13.46
CA ASN A 54 -10.17 7.21 13.67
C ASN A 54 -8.72 6.70 13.54
N ASP A 55 -8.53 5.48 13.05
CA ASP A 55 -7.20 5.08 12.64
C ASP A 55 -6.82 5.77 11.32
N VAL A 56 -5.60 6.26 11.29
CA VAL A 56 -4.98 6.87 10.12
C VAL A 56 -3.78 6.04 9.71
N LEU A 57 -3.73 5.72 8.42
CA LEU A 57 -2.64 4.96 7.81
C LEU A 57 -1.88 5.83 6.84
N LEU A 58 -0.55 5.77 6.94
CA LEU A 58 0.35 6.25 5.89
C LEU A 58 1.04 5.05 5.26
N ILE A 59 0.80 4.87 3.96
CA ILE A 59 1.34 3.77 3.17
C ILE A 59 2.41 4.33 2.24
N PRO A 60 3.67 3.92 2.41
CA PRO A 60 4.74 4.32 1.50
C PRO A 60 4.56 3.74 0.09
N PRO A 61 5.16 4.36 -0.94
CA PRO A 61 5.25 3.79 -2.27
C PRO A 61 5.79 2.34 -2.26
N HIS A 62 5.35 1.54 -3.23
CA HIS A 62 5.80 0.15 -3.43
C HIS A 62 5.54 -0.80 -2.26
N THR A 63 4.60 -0.43 -1.41
CA THR A 63 4.19 -1.21 -0.25
C THR A 63 2.97 -2.06 -0.59
N GLN A 64 3.11 -3.38 -0.59
CA GLN A 64 1.96 -4.28 -0.81
C GLN A 64 1.01 -4.24 0.37
N HIS A 65 -0.25 -3.93 0.08
CA HIS A 65 -1.27 -3.75 1.10
C HIS A 65 -2.67 -4.16 0.63
N ARG A 66 -3.53 -4.42 1.59
CA ARG A 66 -4.97 -4.66 1.39
C ARG A 66 -5.73 -4.51 2.70
N ILE A 67 -7.04 -4.28 2.57
CA ILE A 67 -7.97 -4.38 3.69
C ILE A 67 -8.64 -5.76 3.62
N ILE A 68 -8.73 -6.43 4.76
CA ILE A 68 -9.46 -7.67 4.94
C ILE A 68 -10.57 -7.40 5.94
N MET A 69 -11.83 -7.46 5.49
CA MET A 69 -12.98 -7.32 6.37
C MET A 69 -13.24 -8.66 7.08
N ASP A 70 -13.61 -8.60 8.35
CA ASP A 70 -13.95 -9.81 9.10
C ASP A 70 -15.30 -10.37 8.66
N GLU A 71 -16.23 -9.48 8.32
CA GLU A 71 -17.61 -9.74 7.91
C GLU A 71 -18.10 -8.61 7.00
N PRO A 72 -19.20 -8.77 6.26
CA PRO A 72 -19.82 -7.66 5.55
C PRO A 72 -20.16 -6.54 6.54
N CYS A 73 -19.65 -5.34 6.32
CA CYS A 73 -19.80 -4.22 7.24
C CYS A 73 -19.99 -2.89 6.50
N GLU A 74 -20.43 -1.89 7.25
CA GLU A 74 -20.33 -0.50 6.78
C GLU A 74 -18.87 -0.13 6.61
N TYR A 75 -18.60 0.61 5.55
CA TYR A 75 -17.26 1.05 5.19
C TYR A 75 -17.29 2.52 4.82
N ASP A 76 -16.53 3.30 5.55
CA ASP A 76 -16.44 4.74 5.33
C ASP A 76 -15.01 5.19 5.59
N ARG A 77 -14.34 5.68 4.54
CA ARG A 77 -12.96 6.14 4.60
C ARG A 77 -12.72 7.33 3.70
N TYR A 78 -11.75 8.12 4.08
CA TYR A 78 -11.10 9.09 3.21
C TYR A 78 -9.77 8.51 2.74
N ASN A 79 -9.42 8.83 1.52
CA ASN A 79 -8.21 8.37 0.86
C ASN A 79 -7.57 9.49 0.07
N VAL A 80 -6.28 9.70 0.22
CA VAL A 80 -5.50 10.65 -0.57
C VAL A 80 -4.25 9.97 -1.09
N LEU A 81 -4.09 9.96 -2.40
CA LEU A 81 -2.87 9.54 -3.08
C LEU A 81 -2.04 10.78 -3.43
N PHE A 82 -0.76 10.76 -3.11
CA PHE A 82 0.11 11.90 -3.36
C PHE A 82 1.56 11.48 -3.65
N ASP A 83 2.23 12.28 -4.46
CA ASP A 83 3.62 12.06 -4.83
C ASP A 83 4.58 12.47 -3.70
N ALA A 84 5.78 11.85 -3.67
CA ALA A 84 6.86 12.25 -2.79
C ALA A 84 7.30 13.72 -2.99
N ALA A 85 7.05 14.31 -4.16
CA ALA A 85 7.28 15.72 -4.45
C ALA A 85 6.41 16.68 -3.60
N LEU A 86 5.35 16.17 -2.93
CA LEU A 86 4.60 16.91 -1.91
C LEU A 86 5.52 17.34 -0.76
N PHE A 87 6.58 16.59 -0.51
CA PHE A 87 7.46 16.82 0.61
C PHE A 87 8.71 17.59 0.17
N PRO A 88 8.88 18.85 0.58
CA PRO A 88 10.20 19.44 0.68
C PRO A 88 11.14 18.50 1.45
N HIS A 89 12.43 18.57 1.19
CA HIS A 89 13.42 17.67 1.79
C HIS A 89 13.26 17.52 3.32
N GLU A 90 12.89 18.60 3.99
CA GLU A 90 12.65 18.66 5.43
C GLU A 90 11.47 17.80 5.89
N LEU A 91 10.39 17.76 5.10
CA LEU A 91 9.21 16.95 5.40
C LEU A 91 9.43 15.45 5.13
N LYS A 92 10.31 15.10 4.20
CA LYS A 92 10.63 13.69 3.93
C LYS A 92 11.18 13.00 5.16
N VAL A 93 12.07 13.66 5.90
CA VAL A 93 12.62 13.12 7.16
C VAL A 93 11.51 12.89 8.19
N LEU A 94 10.49 13.78 8.24
CA LEU A 94 9.34 13.62 9.12
C LEU A 94 8.50 12.41 8.72
N VAL A 95 8.22 12.25 7.43
CA VAL A 95 7.42 11.14 6.90
C VAL A 95 8.08 9.79 7.17
N ASP A 96 9.39 9.69 6.99
CA ASP A 96 10.16 8.46 7.29
C ASP A 96 10.12 8.10 8.79
N GLY A 97 9.82 9.06 9.68
CA GLY A 97 9.64 8.86 11.12
C GLY A 97 8.22 8.52 11.55
N ILE A 98 7.23 8.58 10.64
CA ILE A 98 5.83 8.31 10.96
C ILE A 98 5.59 6.79 11.09
N ASN A 99 4.93 6.40 12.17
CA ASN A 99 4.40 5.04 12.27
C ASN A 99 3.27 4.84 11.26
N THR A 100 3.25 3.71 10.60
CA THR A 100 2.28 3.38 9.56
C THR A 100 0.82 3.52 10.00
N ILE A 101 0.51 3.19 11.25
CA ILE A 101 -0.84 3.30 11.83
C ILE A 101 -0.79 4.12 13.11
N LEU A 102 -1.67 5.10 13.17
CA LEU A 102 -1.87 5.94 14.36
C LEU A 102 -3.37 6.10 14.60
N HIS A 103 -3.75 6.15 15.85
CA HIS A 103 -5.09 6.51 16.27
C HIS A 103 -5.11 8.01 16.61
N LEU A 104 -6.03 8.76 16.00
CA LEU A 104 -6.23 10.17 16.26
C LEU A 104 -7.44 10.38 17.17
N ASP A 105 -7.39 11.41 17.98
CA ASP A 105 -8.53 11.83 18.80
C ASP A 105 -9.69 12.31 17.91
N ASP A 106 -10.94 12.09 18.34
CA ASP A 106 -12.15 12.43 17.60
C ASP A 106 -12.15 13.87 17.08
N GLY A 107 -11.83 14.85 17.89
CA GLY A 107 -11.82 16.25 17.48
C GLY A 107 -10.76 16.60 16.44
N VAL A 108 -9.63 15.90 16.45
CA VAL A 108 -8.57 16.09 15.44
C VAL A 108 -9.01 15.52 14.09
N ILE A 109 -9.51 14.28 14.08
CA ILE A 109 -9.94 13.64 12.83
C ILE A 109 -11.15 14.34 12.22
N GLU A 110 -12.13 14.74 13.03
CA GLU A 110 -13.32 15.47 12.56
C GLU A 110 -12.94 16.81 11.93
N GLY A 111 -11.95 17.52 12.47
CA GLY A 111 -11.43 18.75 11.89
C GLY A 111 -10.81 18.54 10.50
N PHE A 112 -10.04 17.49 10.32
CA PHE A 112 -9.48 17.13 9.01
C PHE A 112 -10.55 16.74 8.02
N MET A 113 -11.49 15.89 8.41
CA MET A 113 -12.58 15.42 7.55
C MET A 113 -13.48 16.57 7.11
N SER A 114 -13.86 17.44 8.04
CA SER A 114 -14.70 18.63 7.74
C SER A 114 -14.01 19.58 6.76
N SER A 115 -12.71 19.79 6.93
CA SER A 115 -11.92 20.60 6.00
C SER A 115 -11.82 19.96 4.62
N TYR A 116 -11.62 18.64 4.57
CA TYR A 116 -11.53 17.88 3.33
C TYR A 116 -12.84 17.97 2.53
N ASP A 117 -13.99 17.68 3.17
CA ASP A 117 -15.31 17.76 2.54
C ASP A 117 -15.63 19.20 2.11
N LEU A 118 -15.34 20.19 2.97
CA LEU A 118 -15.54 21.61 2.65
C LEU A 118 -14.82 22.01 1.36
N TYR A 119 -13.58 21.58 1.18
CA TYR A 119 -12.81 21.93 -0.01
C TYR A 119 -13.34 21.23 -1.27
N LEU A 120 -13.72 19.95 -1.16
CA LEU A 120 -14.32 19.22 -2.29
C LEU A 120 -15.67 19.81 -2.74
N ASP A 121 -16.49 20.24 -1.78
CA ASP A 121 -17.85 20.73 -2.06
C ASP A 121 -17.89 22.20 -2.50
N SER A 122 -16.88 23.00 -2.07
CA SER A 122 -16.92 24.46 -2.27
C SER A 122 -16.11 24.94 -3.46
N PHE A 123 -15.21 24.15 -4.00
CA PHE A 123 -14.27 24.60 -5.03
C PHE A 123 -14.26 23.66 -6.25
N ASP A 124 -13.78 24.18 -7.39
CA ASP A 124 -13.41 23.34 -8.51
C ASP A 124 -12.23 22.40 -8.13
N LYS A 125 -12.04 21.35 -8.92
CA LYS A 125 -11.06 20.28 -8.63
C LYS A 125 -9.64 20.81 -8.36
N GLU A 126 -9.18 21.79 -9.12
CA GLU A 126 -7.80 22.32 -8.99
C GLU A 126 -7.65 23.09 -7.67
N THR A 127 -8.61 23.95 -7.37
CA THR A 127 -8.62 24.74 -6.13
C THR A 127 -8.83 23.84 -4.90
N ALA A 128 -9.72 22.84 -4.98
CA ALA A 128 -9.92 21.87 -3.91
C ALA A 128 -8.63 21.11 -3.57
N LEU A 129 -7.85 20.70 -4.57
CA LEU A 129 -6.58 20.02 -4.36
C LEU A 129 -5.55 20.86 -3.58
N VAL A 130 -5.56 22.20 -3.71
CA VAL A 130 -4.69 23.08 -2.89
C VAL A 130 -5.08 23.00 -1.41
N GLY A 131 -6.38 23.00 -1.13
CA GLY A 131 -6.88 22.84 0.25
C GLY A 131 -6.56 21.46 0.81
N ILE A 132 -6.79 20.40 0.03
CA ILE A 132 -6.49 19.01 0.41
C ILE A 132 -4.99 18.83 0.67
N ASP A 133 -4.10 19.40 -0.14
CA ASP A 133 -2.66 19.41 0.09
C ASP A 133 -2.30 19.97 1.49
N SER A 134 -2.96 21.06 1.87
CA SER A 134 -2.77 21.66 3.20
C SER A 134 -3.26 20.75 4.33
N VAL A 135 -4.41 20.10 4.15
CA VAL A 135 -4.95 19.11 5.12
C VAL A 135 -3.99 17.92 5.25
N VAL A 136 -3.50 17.37 4.15
CA VAL A 136 -2.55 16.24 4.15
C VAL A 136 -1.27 16.61 4.90
N LYS A 137 -0.66 17.75 4.58
CA LYS A 137 0.56 18.23 5.27
C LYS A 137 0.34 18.41 6.77
N SER A 138 -0.78 19.01 7.17
CA SER A 138 -1.14 19.19 8.56
C SER A 138 -1.34 17.83 9.28
N MET A 139 -2.01 16.88 8.64
CA MET A 139 -2.20 15.53 9.19
C MET A 139 -0.88 14.79 9.35
N LEU A 140 0.03 14.87 8.38
CA LEU A 140 1.35 14.26 8.46
C LEU A 140 2.18 14.82 9.62
N MET A 141 2.10 16.14 9.87
CA MET A 141 2.74 16.76 11.02
C MET A 141 2.17 16.22 12.34
N HIS A 142 0.85 16.06 12.45
CA HIS A 142 0.22 15.44 13.63
C HIS A 142 0.67 13.99 13.82
N MET A 143 0.68 13.20 12.75
CA MET A 143 1.14 11.81 12.77
C MET A 143 2.60 11.70 13.23
N TYR A 144 3.46 12.59 12.76
CA TYR A 144 4.86 12.64 13.20
C TYR A 144 4.99 12.93 14.70
N LEU A 145 4.29 13.94 15.18
CA LEU A 145 4.30 14.31 16.61
C LEU A 145 3.82 13.16 17.49
N LEU A 146 2.79 12.45 17.08
CA LEU A 146 2.29 11.29 17.80
C LEU A 146 3.26 10.10 17.72
N SER A 147 3.88 9.88 16.57
CA SER A 147 4.89 8.82 16.39
C SER A 147 6.12 9.05 17.28
N ALA A 148 6.54 10.30 17.45
CA ALA A 148 7.65 10.66 18.31
C ALA A 148 7.36 10.47 19.81
N LYS A 149 6.08 10.53 20.20
CA LYS A 149 5.63 10.37 21.61
C LYS A 149 5.35 8.91 21.98
N LYS A 150 5.08 8.06 21.01
CA LYS A 150 4.65 6.69 21.23
C LYS A 150 5.85 5.74 21.13
N ASP A 151 6.13 5.02 22.20
CA ASP A 151 7.01 3.85 22.14
C ASP A 151 6.50 2.91 21.02
N ARG A 152 7.40 2.39 20.20
CA ARG A 152 7.14 1.59 18.97
C ARG A 152 6.37 0.26 19.19
N THR A 153 5.53 0.15 20.21
CA THR A 153 5.03 -1.13 20.74
C THR A 153 3.58 -1.51 20.38
N GLN A 154 2.89 -0.81 19.50
CA GLN A 154 1.61 -1.32 18.97
C GLN A 154 1.80 -2.05 17.64
N THR A 155 2.61 -3.08 17.62
CA THR A 155 2.53 -4.12 16.60
C THR A 155 1.39 -5.06 16.99
N SER A 156 0.28 -5.03 16.24
CA SER A 156 -0.74 -6.08 16.34
C SER A 156 -0.06 -7.45 16.16
N ARG A 157 -0.67 -8.49 16.73
CA ARG A 157 -0.13 -9.86 16.73
C ARG A 157 0.05 -10.39 15.30
N VAL A 158 1.18 -10.06 14.73
CA VAL A 158 1.62 -10.63 13.45
C VAL A 158 2.10 -12.04 13.70
N ASN A 159 1.79 -12.96 12.80
CA ASN A 159 2.41 -14.27 12.87
C ASN A 159 3.91 -14.14 12.57
N PRO A 160 4.81 -14.48 13.50
CA PRO A 160 6.26 -14.26 13.33
C PRO A 160 6.83 -14.95 12.08
N ILE A 161 6.26 -16.11 11.68
CA ILE A 161 6.69 -16.83 10.49
C ILE A 161 6.33 -16.03 9.23
N VAL A 162 5.13 -15.45 9.16
CA VAL A 162 4.72 -14.62 8.01
C VAL A 162 5.62 -13.40 7.89
N THR A 163 5.89 -12.70 9.00
CA THR A 163 6.78 -11.54 9.01
C THR A 163 8.20 -11.89 8.55
N ARG A 164 8.75 -13.00 9.07
CA ARG A 164 10.08 -13.47 8.65
C ARG A 164 10.08 -13.90 7.19
N ALA A 165 9.04 -14.59 6.73
CA ALA A 165 8.93 -15.04 5.34
C ALA A 165 8.87 -13.85 4.36
N THR A 166 8.04 -12.85 4.64
CA THR A 166 7.94 -11.67 3.77
C THR A 166 9.23 -10.84 3.77
N ALA A 167 9.88 -10.69 4.93
CA ALA A 167 11.18 -10.03 5.02
C ALA A 167 12.28 -10.79 4.24
N TYR A 168 12.29 -12.14 4.34
CA TYR A 168 13.22 -12.96 3.58
C TYR A 168 13.01 -12.85 2.08
N ILE A 169 11.75 -12.91 1.63
CA ILE A 169 11.37 -12.71 0.21
C ILE A 169 11.85 -11.34 -0.28
N GLN A 170 11.57 -10.28 0.46
CA GLN A 170 11.98 -8.92 0.08
C GLN A 170 13.51 -8.79 -0.08
N LYS A 171 14.24 -9.35 0.88
CA LYS A 171 15.71 -9.29 0.88
C LYS A 171 16.35 -10.07 -0.26
N ASN A 172 15.73 -11.19 -0.67
CA ASN A 172 16.32 -12.14 -1.61
C ASN A 172 15.53 -12.22 -2.95
N LEU A 173 14.66 -11.26 -3.26
CA LEU A 173 13.66 -11.33 -4.31
C LEU A 173 14.20 -11.78 -5.67
N ALA A 174 15.32 -11.18 -6.09
CA ALA A 174 15.95 -11.46 -7.39
C ALA A 174 16.61 -12.85 -7.47
N THR A 175 17.12 -13.34 -6.34
CA THR A 175 17.89 -14.60 -6.30
C THR A 175 17.11 -15.78 -5.74
N LEU A 176 15.94 -15.53 -5.15
CA LEU A 176 15.12 -16.55 -4.51
C LEU A 176 14.70 -17.64 -5.51
N SER A 177 15.11 -18.89 -5.24
CA SER A 177 14.81 -20.04 -6.09
C SER A 177 13.33 -20.47 -6.03
N GLY A 178 12.67 -20.22 -4.90
CA GLY A 178 11.25 -20.54 -4.73
C GLY A 178 10.80 -20.72 -3.29
N VAL A 179 9.62 -21.33 -3.14
CA VAL A 179 8.98 -21.53 -1.82
C VAL A 179 9.78 -22.48 -0.93
N ASP A 180 10.49 -23.43 -1.53
CA ASP A 180 11.29 -24.42 -0.78
C ASP A 180 12.40 -23.75 0.02
N GLU A 181 13.11 -22.83 -0.58
CA GLU A 181 14.17 -22.06 0.07
C GLU A 181 13.65 -21.30 1.30
N ILE A 182 12.45 -20.72 1.20
CA ILE A 182 11.82 -20.03 2.35
C ILE A 182 11.48 -21.04 3.46
N CYS A 183 10.98 -22.22 3.08
CA CYS A 183 10.65 -23.27 4.04
C CYS A 183 11.90 -23.77 4.79
N ASP A 184 12.99 -23.95 4.08
CA ASP A 184 14.28 -24.39 4.64
C ASP A 184 14.85 -23.31 5.59
N GLU A 185 14.85 -22.06 5.17
CA GLU A 185 15.34 -20.93 5.99
C GLU A 185 14.52 -20.74 7.28
N LEU A 186 13.21 -20.93 7.20
CA LEU A 186 12.32 -20.69 8.34
C LEU A 186 12.05 -21.95 9.18
N PHE A 187 12.57 -23.10 8.75
CA PHE A 187 12.31 -24.40 9.37
C PHE A 187 10.82 -24.73 9.46
N VAL A 188 10.08 -24.52 8.36
CA VAL A 188 8.64 -24.79 8.28
C VAL A 188 8.31 -25.66 7.08
N THR A 189 7.21 -26.41 7.15
CA THR A 189 6.73 -27.17 6.00
C THR A 189 6.02 -26.26 4.99
N LYS A 190 6.04 -26.63 3.70
CA LYS A 190 5.27 -25.94 2.63
C LYS A 190 3.81 -25.79 3.00
N SER A 191 3.19 -26.85 3.50
CA SER A 191 1.78 -26.85 3.88
C SER A 191 1.49 -25.81 4.97
N HIS A 192 2.37 -25.73 5.98
CA HIS A 192 2.23 -24.75 7.05
C HIS A 192 2.42 -23.32 6.53
N LEU A 193 3.45 -23.08 5.72
CA LEU A 193 3.68 -21.76 5.12
C LEU A 193 2.50 -21.33 4.21
N HIS A 194 1.98 -22.24 3.37
CA HIS A 194 0.80 -22.00 2.55
C HIS A 194 -0.44 -21.65 3.39
N HIS A 195 -0.68 -22.41 4.47
CA HIS A 195 -1.80 -22.12 5.39
C HIS A 195 -1.66 -20.71 5.99
N LEU A 196 -0.47 -20.36 6.48
CA LEU A 196 -0.22 -19.04 7.05
C LEU A 196 -0.40 -17.92 6.02
N PHE A 197 0.15 -18.07 4.80
CA PHE A 197 -0.03 -17.09 3.74
C PHE A 197 -1.51 -16.95 3.34
N LYS A 198 -2.24 -18.06 3.24
CA LYS A 198 -3.70 -17.99 2.99
C LYS A 198 -4.44 -17.29 4.12
N LYS A 199 -4.13 -17.63 5.38
CA LYS A 199 -4.79 -17.06 6.55
C LYS A 199 -4.52 -15.58 6.75
N TYR A 200 -3.26 -15.14 6.59
CA TYR A 200 -2.84 -13.78 6.93
C TYR A 200 -2.66 -12.87 5.71
N LEU A 201 -2.37 -13.43 4.52
CA LEU A 201 -2.14 -12.68 3.29
C LEU A 201 -3.21 -12.92 2.22
N MET A 202 -4.14 -13.86 2.46
CA MET A 202 -5.17 -14.28 1.50
C MET A 202 -4.61 -14.68 0.12
N THR A 203 -3.33 -15.02 0.06
CA THR A 203 -2.62 -15.43 -1.14
C THR A 203 -1.76 -16.66 -0.87
N THR A 204 -1.08 -17.18 -1.88
CA THR A 204 -0.09 -18.24 -1.69
C THR A 204 1.32 -17.67 -1.70
N PRO A 205 2.32 -18.31 -1.06
CA PRO A 205 3.71 -17.85 -1.12
C PRO A 205 4.20 -17.61 -2.56
N LYS A 206 3.90 -18.52 -3.48
CA LYS A 206 4.29 -18.39 -4.89
C LYS A 206 3.65 -17.17 -5.56
N LYS A 207 2.36 -16.94 -5.34
CA LYS A 207 1.66 -15.75 -5.90
C LYS A 207 2.22 -14.47 -5.32
N TYR A 208 2.55 -14.46 -4.02
CA TYR A 208 3.16 -13.31 -3.35
C TYR A 208 4.54 -12.97 -3.96
N ILE A 209 5.41 -13.97 -4.12
CA ILE A 209 6.74 -13.80 -4.76
C ILE A 209 6.57 -13.25 -6.18
N ASN A 210 5.67 -13.85 -6.97
CA ASN A 210 5.44 -13.42 -8.35
C ASN A 210 4.95 -11.97 -8.42
N ALA A 211 4.02 -11.57 -7.56
CA ALA A 211 3.53 -10.20 -7.51
C ALA A 211 4.67 -9.22 -7.20
N LYS A 212 5.50 -9.52 -6.17
CA LYS A 212 6.67 -8.69 -5.83
C LYS A 212 7.65 -8.56 -7.01
N ARG A 213 7.93 -9.65 -7.71
CA ARG A 213 8.79 -9.63 -8.89
C ARG A 213 8.22 -8.81 -10.05
N LEU A 214 6.90 -8.89 -10.25
CA LEU A 214 6.23 -8.11 -11.29
C LEU A 214 6.32 -6.62 -11.01
N PHE A 215 6.10 -6.20 -9.75
CA PHE A 215 6.25 -4.81 -9.36
C PHE A 215 7.69 -4.31 -9.48
N GLU A 216 8.67 -5.12 -9.07
CA GLU A 216 10.08 -4.79 -9.26
C GLU A 216 10.43 -4.61 -10.74
N ALA A 217 9.97 -5.54 -11.60
CA ALA A 217 10.16 -5.42 -13.04
C ALA A 217 9.49 -4.17 -13.61
N GLN A 218 8.28 -3.85 -13.16
CA GLN A 218 7.57 -2.64 -13.56
C GLN A 218 8.38 -1.38 -13.23
N GLN A 219 8.93 -1.29 -12.02
CA GLN A 219 9.78 -0.17 -11.63
C GLN A 219 11.04 -0.05 -12.51
N LEU A 220 11.72 -1.16 -12.75
CA LEU A 220 12.88 -1.20 -13.63
C LEU A 220 12.53 -0.70 -15.05
N ILE A 221 11.39 -1.13 -15.61
CA ILE A 221 10.93 -0.70 -16.93
C ILE A 221 10.59 0.80 -16.94
N ARG A 222 9.93 1.31 -15.91
CA ARG A 222 9.63 2.74 -15.76
C ARG A 222 10.89 3.59 -15.67
N HIS A 223 11.97 3.06 -15.12
CA HIS A 223 13.29 3.68 -15.10
C HIS A 223 14.10 3.47 -16.37
N GLY A 224 13.50 2.93 -17.43
CA GLY A 224 14.10 2.80 -18.75
C GLY A 224 14.86 1.50 -19.01
N ILE A 225 14.80 0.54 -18.09
CA ILE A 225 15.39 -0.79 -18.32
C ILE A 225 14.51 -1.57 -19.32
N ALA A 226 15.15 -2.24 -20.28
CA ALA A 226 14.42 -3.04 -21.26
C ALA A 226 13.63 -4.19 -20.59
N PRO A 227 12.41 -4.51 -21.05
CA PRO A 227 11.58 -5.55 -20.43
C PRO A 227 12.25 -6.91 -20.27
N GLY A 228 13.10 -7.30 -21.22
CA GLY A 228 13.88 -8.54 -21.15
C GLY A 228 14.89 -8.53 -20.00
N GLU A 229 15.58 -7.42 -19.79
CA GLU A 229 16.54 -7.24 -18.73
C GLU A 229 15.82 -7.12 -17.37
N ALA A 230 14.76 -6.32 -17.29
CA ALA A 230 13.93 -6.17 -16.10
C ALA A 230 13.35 -7.52 -15.61
N CYS A 231 12.96 -8.40 -16.52
CA CYS A 231 12.54 -9.76 -16.24
C CYS A 231 13.58 -10.52 -15.38
N PHE A 232 14.82 -10.56 -15.83
CA PHE A 232 15.86 -11.31 -15.11
C PHE A 232 16.33 -10.59 -13.84
N MET A 233 16.44 -9.28 -13.86
CA MET A 233 16.80 -8.47 -12.69
C MET A 233 15.79 -8.60 -11.55
N SER A 234 14.50 -8.77 -11.87
CA SER A 234 13.44 -8.98 -10.90
C SER A 234 13.32 -10.43 -10.40
N GLY A 235 14.12 -11.36 -10.94
CA GLY A 235 14.21 -12.75 -10.50
C GLY A 235 13.33 -13.73 -11.25
N PHE A 236 12.74 -13.38 -12.40
CA PHE A 236 12.11 -14.36 -13.28
C PHE A 236 13.16 -15.20 -14.02
N GLY A 237 12.93 -16.51 -14.09
CA GLY A 237 13.84 -17.44 -14.75
C GLY A 237 13.65 -17.51 -16.28
N ASP A 238 12.48 -17.08 -16.81
CA ASP A 238 12.20 -17.06 -18.25
C ASP A 238 11.25 -15.93 -18.63
N TYR A 239 11.49 -15.39 -19.82
CA TYR A 239 10.74 -14.25 -20.33
C TYR A 239 9.28 -14.59 -20.70
N ALA A 240 8.99 -15.80 -21.14
CA ALA A 240 7.64 -16.18 -21.57
C ALA A 240 6.69 -16.24 -20.37
N THR A 241 7.15 -16.77 -19.24
CA THR A 241 6.40 -16.78 -17.96
C THR A 241 6.24 -15.36 -17.41
N PHE A 242 7.31 -14.55 -17.43
CA PHE A 242 7.24 -13.14 -17.04
C PHE A 242 6.21 -12.38 -17.87
N TYR A 243 6.28 -12.47 -19.20
CA TYR A 243 5.40 -11.75 -20.13
C TYR A 243 3.92 -12.07 -19.89
N ARG A 244 3.57 -13.35 -19.73
CA ARG A 244 2.20 -13.78 -19.43
C ARG A 244 1.74 -13.24 -18.08
N ASN A 245 2.54 -13.45 -17.03
CA ASN A 245 2.21 -12.98 -15.68
C ASN A 245 2.07 -11.47 -15.62
N TYR A 246 2.92 -10.74 -16.35
CA TYR A 246 2.87 -9.28 -16.40
C TYR A 246 1.56 -8.79 -17.05
N LYS A 247 1.22 -9.34 -18.21
CA LYS A 247 -0.02 -9.03 -18.92
C LYS A 247 -1.26 -9.38 -18.09
N ASP A 248 -1.26 -10.57 -17.47
CA ASP A 248 -2.39 -11.02 -16.64
C ASP A 248 -2.55 -10.15 -15.39
N PHE A 249 -1.46 -9.62 -14.84
CA PHE A 249 -1.46 -8.85 -13.61
C PHE A 249 -1.77 -7.37 -13.82
N PHE A 250 -1.14 -6.74 -14.82
CA PHE A 250 -1.28 -5.30 -15.09
C PHE A 250 -2.27 -4.97 -16.22
N GLY A 251 -2.74 -5.97 -16.97
CA GLY A 251 -3.69 -5.78 -18.07
C GLY A 251 -3.07 -5.26 -19.38
N HIS A 252 -1.77 -4.96 -19.39
CA HIS A 252 -1.01 -4.48 -20.56
C HIS A 252 0.34 -5.19 -20.69
N LEU A 253 1.03 -4.96 -21.81
CA LEU A 253 2.32 -5.60 -22.05
C LEU A 253 3.46 -4.86 -21.33
N PRO A 254 4.56 -5.56 -20.97
CA PRO A 254 5.74 -4.91 -20.40
C PRO A 254 6.33 -3.82 -21.32
N SER A 255 6.23 -3.99 -22.64
CA SER A 255 6.67 -3.01 -23.65
C SER A 255 5.80 -1.75 -23.71
N ASP A 256 4.62 -1.79 -23.15
CA ASP A 256 3.66 -0.68 -23.18
C ASP A 256 3.60 0.07 -21.86
N GLU A 257 4.39 -0.33 -20.85
CA GLU A 257 4.40 0.26 -19.51
C GLU A 257 4.57 1.78 -19.53
N ASN A 258 5.52 2.27 -20.31
CA ASN A 258 5.79 3.71 -20.42
C ASN A 258 4.85 4.44 -21.40
N LYS A 259 3.95 3.71 -22.08
CA LYS A 259 2.93 4.28 -22.99
C LYS A 259 1.56 4.35 -22.32
N THR A 260 1.32 3.54 -21.32
CA THR A 260 0.09 3.58 -20.53
C THR A 260 0.17 4.75 -19.54
N ALA A 261 -0.90 5.54 -19.46
CA ALA A 261 -1.02 6.50 -18.37
C ALA A 261 -0.87 5.74 -17.03
N PRO A 262 -0.22 6.34 -16.03
CA PRO A 262 -0.05 5.66 -14.75
C PRO A 262 -1.40 5.13 -14.28
N VAL A 263 -1.44 3.91 -13.74
CA VAL A 263 -2.64 3.16 -13.27
C VAL A 263 -3.32 3.87 -12.08
N ARG A 264 -3.40 5.19 -12.13
CA ARG A 264 -3.93 6.07 -11.07
C ARG A 264 -5.45 6.08 -11.01
N GLU A 265 -6.13 5.55 -12.06
CA GLU A 265 -7.60 5.57 -12.17
C GLU A 265 -8.29 4.21 -11.92
N GLN A 266 -7.56 3.11 -11.76
CA GLN A 266 -8.15 1.77 -11.67
C GLN A 266 -8.49 1.29 -10.24
N TYR A 267 -8.19 2.07 -9.22
CA TYR A 267 -8.39 1.67 -7.83
C TYR A 267 -9.54 2.43 -7.13
N PHE A 268 -10.46 3.02 -7.94
CA PHE A 268 -11.59 3.81 -7.44
C PHE A 268 -12.92 3.27 -7.94
#